data_f255ff79508d38bc19c9b4433fb5e43c
#
_entry.id   f255ff79508d38bc19c9b4433fb5e43c
#
_cell.length_a   1.000
_cell.length_b   1.000
_cell.length_c   1.000
_cell.angle_alpha   90.00
_cell.angle_beta   90.00
_cell.angle_gamma   90.00
#
_symmetry.space_group_name_H-M   'P 1'
#
loop_
_entity.id
_entity.type
_entity.pdbx_description
1 polymer ?
#
loop_
_entity_poly.entity_id
_entity_poly.type
_entity_poly.pdbx_seq_one_letter_code
_entity_poly.pdbx_strand_id
1 'polypeptide(L)'
;MILELVDIRIQPGQHAAFAEAIQRGVETVIAKAKGFEGYKVNRSIESPERYVMQIFWTTLENHTVDFRESPAFAEWRAIVGPFFAQPPVVEHFELVSKSQG
;
A
#
# COMPACT_ATOMS: atom_id res chain seq x y z
N MET A 1 7.46 12.61 -8.47
CA MET A 1 6.76 11.37 -8.07
C MET A 1 6.91 11.20 -6.57
N ILE A 2 5.84 10.81 -5.93
CA ILE A 2 5.80 10.66 -4.46
C ILE A 2 5.71 9.19 -4.12
N LEU A 3 6.46 8.77 -3.10
CA LEU A 3 6.36 7.43 -2.53
C LEU A 3 5.47 7.45 -1.30
N GLU A 4 4.45 6.62 -1.30
CA GLU A 4 3.70 6.30 -0.08
C GLU A 4 4.25 5.00 0.48
N LEU A 5 4.72 5.03 1.73
CA LEU A 5 5.19 3.84 2.43
C LEU A 5 4.16 3.45 3.47
N VAL A 6 3.70 2.19 3.41
CA VAL A 6 2.72 1.66 4.35
C VAL A 6 3.39 0.54 5.13
N ASP A 7 3.54 0.72 6.44
CA ASP A 7 4.08 -0.31 7.35
C ASP A 7 2.90 -1.10 7.90
N ILE A 8 2.84 -2.39 7.55
CA ILE A 8 1.69 -3.24 7.84
C ILE A 8 2.12 -4.41 8.73
N ARG A 9 1.35 -4.66 9.80
CA ARG A 9 1.46 -5.87 10.61
C ARG A 9 0.20 -6.68 10.45
N ILE A 10 0.34 -7.97 10.09
CA ILE A 10 -0.84 -8.81 9.86
C ILE A 10 -1.02 -9.84 10.98
N GLN A 11 -2.23 -10.41 11.05
CA GLN A 11 -2.53 -11.50 11.95
C GLN A 11 -1.67 -12.72 11.59
N PRO A 12 -1.19 -13.49 12.59
CA PRO A 12 -0.38 -14.69 12.32
C PRO A 12 -1.14 -15.71 11.45
N GLY A 13 -0.39 -16.42 10.61
CA GLY A 13 -0.94 -17.51 9.81
C GLY A 13 -1.74 -17.07 8.60
N GLN A 14 -1.76 -15.78 8.26
CA GLN A 14 -2.59 -15.25 7.18
C GLN A 14 -1.80 -14.85 5.94
N HIS A 15 -0.56 -15.32 5.79
CA HIS A 15 0.33 -14.85 4.71
C HIS A 15 -0.22 -15.08 3.32
N ALA A 16 -0.69 -16.30 3.01
CA ALA A 16 -1.18 -16.60 1.67
C ALA A 16 -2.45 -15.80 1.34
N ALA A 17 -3.37 -15.71 2.29
CA ALA A 17 -4.61 -14.98 2.10
C ALA A 17 -4.35 -13.47 1.97
N PHE A 18 -3.40 -12.95 2.76
CA PHE A 18 -3.06 -11.53 2.69
C PHE A 18 -2.37 -11.20 1.37
N ALA A 19 -1.44 -12.04 0.90
CA ALA A 19 -0.75 -11.81 -0.37
C ALA A 19 -1.74 -11.73 -1.54
N GLU A 20 -2.74 -12.62 -1.55
CA GLU A 20 -3.78 -12.59 -2.57
C GLU A 20 -4.66 -11.35 -2.42
N ALA A 21 -5.05 -11.02 -1.19
CA ALA A 21 -5.93 -9.88 -0.95
C ALA A 21 -5.25 -8.55 -1.35
N ILE A 22 -3.98 -8.37 -1.01
CA ILE A 22 -3.28 -7.12 -1.33
C ILE A 22 -3.09 -6.97 -2.85
N GLN A 23 -2.78 -8.05 -3.55
CA GLN A 23 -2.68 -8.02 -5.00
C GLN A 23 -4.02 -7.67 -5.64
N ARG A 24 -5.10 -8.33 -5.20
CA ARG A 24 -6.44 -8.06 -5.70
C ARG A 24 -6.86 -6.63 -5.42
N GLY A 25 -6.60 -6.14 -4.20
CA GLY A 25 -6.95 -4.77 -3.82
C GLY A 25 -6.23 -3.72 -4.66
N VAL A 26 -4.94 -3.94 -4.94
CA VAL A 26 -4.22 -3.02 -5.81
C VAL A 26 -4.78 -3.07 -7.22
N GLU A 27 -4.91 -4.25 -7.80
CA GLU A 27 -5.34 -4.40 -9.19
C GLU A 27 -6.76 -3.89 -9.44
N THR A 28 -7.66 -4.09 -8.49
CA THR A 28 -9.07 -3.72 -8.70
C THR A 28 -9.44 -2.34 -8.17
N VAL A 29 -8.65 -1.77 -7.27
CA VAL A 29 -8.97 -0.51 -6.62
C VAL A 29 -7.88 0.54 -6.84
N ILE A 30 -6.70 0.35 -6.23
CA ILE A 30 -5.68 1.41 -6.22
C ILE A 30 -5.14 1.70 -7.62
N ALA A 31 -4.93 0.69 -8.44
CA ALA A 31 -4.37 0.87 -9.78
C ALA A 31 -5.28 1.69 -10.71
N LYS A 32 -6.54 1.85 -10.34
CA LYS A 32 -7.50 2.66 -11.10
C LYS A 32 -7.57 4.10 -10.60
N ALA A 33 -6.85 4.42 -9.55
CA ALA A 33 -6.88 5.75 -8.96
C ALA A 33 -6.05 6.72 -9.79
N LYS A 34 -6.49 7.98 -9.81
CA LYS A 34 -5.78 9.06 -10.50
C LYS A 34 -4.38 9.20 -9.92
N GLY A 35 -3.38 9.21 -10.80
CA GLY A 35 -1.99 9.44 -10.40
C GLY A 35 -1.25 8.21 -9.92
N PHE A 36 -1.87 7.03 -9.95
CA PHE A 36 -1.18 5.78 -9.59
C PHE A 36 -0.07 5.49 -10.62
N GLU A 37 1.16 5.25 -10.13
CA GLU A 37 2.33 5.02 -10.98
C GLU A 37 2.93 3.63 -10.81
N GLY A 38 2.52 2.87 -9.81
CA GLY A 38 3.05 1.53 -9.58
C GLY A 38 3.10 1.19 -8.09
N TYR A 39 3.46 -0.06 -7.79
CA TYR A 39 3.56 -0.49 -6.39
C TYR A 39 4.56 -1.63 -6.23
N LYS A 40 5.01 -1.81 -4.99
CA LYS A 40 5.78 -2.97 -4.55
C LYS A 40 5.32 -3.35 -3.16
N VAL A 41 5.36 -4.65 -2.86
CA VAL A 41 5.10 -5.15 -1.51
C VAL A 41 6.23 -6.08 -1.13
N ASN A 42 6.85 -5.84 0.02
CA ASN A 42 7.92 -6.69 0.54
C ASN A 42 7.55 -7.19 1.92
N ARG A 43 7.90 -8.45 2.21
CA ARG A 43 7.73 -9.02 3.54
C ARG A 43 9.06 -8.99 4.27
N SER A 44 9.02 -8.61 5.55
CA SER A 44 10.21 -8.61 6.38
C SER A 44 10.73 -10.04 6.57
N ILE A 45 12.05 -10.22 6.43
CA ILE A 45 12.69 -11.51 6.70
C ILE A 45 12.77 -11.74 8.22
N GLU A 46 13.13 -10.69 8.96
CA GLU A 46 13.30 -10.79 10.42
C GLU A 46 11.98 -10.86 11.17
N SER A 47 10.95 -10.18 10.66
CA SER A 47 9.62 -10.13 11.28
C SER A 47 8.58 -10.59 10.25
N PRO A 48 8.31 -11.90 10.14
CA PRO A 48 7.51 -12.44 9.04
C PRO A 48 6.09 -11.86 8.91
N GLU A 49 5.49 -11.39 10.01
CA GLU A 49 4.15 -10.77 9.98
C GLU A 49 4.19 -9.29 9.58
N ARG A 50 5.38 -8.75 9.29
CA ARG A 50 5.52 -7.35 8.87
C ARG A 50 5.72 -7.26 7.37
N TYR A 51 4.94 -6.38 6.74
CA TYR A 51 5.04 -6.06 5.33
C TYR A 51 5.27 -4.58 5.15
N VAL A 52 6.01 -4.21 4.12
CA VAL A 52 6.16 -2.81 3.71
C VAL A 52 5.63 -2.70 2.30
N MET A 53 4.61 -1.86 2.13
CA MET A 53 4.01 -1.60 0.84
C MET A 53 4.44 -0.22 0.36
N GLN A 54 4.92 -0.15 -0.87
CA GLN A 54 5.30 1.09 -1.52
C GLN A 54 4.34 1.36 -2.66
N ILE A 55 3.73 2.54 -2.66
CA ILE A 55 2.86 2.96 -3.75
C ILE A 55 3.41 4.27 -4.29
N PHE A 56 3.52 4.35 -5.62
CA PHE A 56 4.06 5.53 -6.28
C PHE A 56 2.92 6.34 -6.87
N TRP A 57 2.92 7.64 -6.58
CA TRP A 57 1.90 8.59 -7.00
C TRP A 57 2.53 9.74 -7.76
N THR A 58 1.84 10.28 -8.76
CA THR A 58 2.32 11.45 -9.49
C THR A 58 2.45 12.64 -8.55
N THR A 59 1.44 12.87 -7.69
CA THR A 59 1.45 13.95 -6.71
C THR A 59 1.02 13.43 -5.35
N LEU A 60 1.36 14.18 -4.29
CA LEU A 60 0.92 13.86 -2.93
C LEU A 60 -0.61 13.87 -2.84
N GLU A 61 -1.26 14.85 -3.46
CA GLU A 61 -2.70 15.05 -3.40
C GLU A 61 -3.47 13.92 -4.10
N ASN A 62 -2.86 13.23 -5.07
CA ASN A 62 -3.48 12.06 -5.67
C ASN A 62 -3.80 11.01 -4.61
N HIS A 63 -2.94 10.86 -3.61
CA HIS A 63 -3.20 9.91 -2.51
C HIS A 63 -4.01 10.56 -1.39
N THR A 64 -3.55 11.69 -0.87
CA THR A 64 -4.10 12.24 0.37
C THR A 64 -5.49 12.86 0.20
N VAL A 65 -5.83 13.29 -1.01
CA VAL A 65 -7.12 13.91 -1.33
C VAL A 65 -7.93 13.03 -2.26
N ASP A 66 -7.44 12.85 -3.50
CA ASP A 66 -8.24 12.19 -4.54
C ASP A 66 -8.59 10.74 -4.16
N PHE A 67 -7.63 9.97 -3.67
CA PHE A 67 -7.90 8.57 -3.29
C PHE A 67 -8.52 8.47 -1.90
N ARG A 68 -7.90 9.10 -0.91
CA ARG A 68 -8.32 8.94 0.49
C ARG A 68 -9.74 9.43 0.74
N GLU A 69 -10.19 10.45 0.01
CA GLU A 69 -11.53 11.00 0.16
C GLU A 69 -12.54 10.38 -0.81
N SER A 70 -12.14 9.37 -1.58
CA SER A 70 -13.02 8.70 -2.53
C SER A 70 -13.64 7.45 -1.92
N PRO A 71 -14.77 6.95 -2.49
CA PRO A 71 -15.33 5.66 -2.09
C PRO A 71 -14.35 4.49 -2.27
N ALA A 72 -13.39 4.61 -3.20
CA ALA A 72 -12.40 3.57 -3.45
C ALA A 72 -11.54 3.28 -2.23
N PHE A 73 -11.27 4.28 -1.39
CA PHE A 73 -10.50 4.06 -0.16
C PHE A 73 -11.20 3.07 0.77
N ALA A 74 -12.51 3.19 0.92
CA ALA A 74 -13.28 2.25 1.74
C ALA A 74 -13.27 0.85 1.13
N GLU A 75 -13.31 0.74 -0.20
CA GLU A 75 -13.21 -0.55 -0.86
C GLU A 75 -11.85 -1.22 -0.60
N TRP A 76 -10.77 -0.45 -0.68
CA TRP A 76 -9.43 -0.93 -0.37
C TRP A 76 -9.36 -1.43 1.07
N ARG A 77 -9.86 -0.64 2.02
CA ARG A 77 -9.87 -1.00 3.43
C ARG A 77 -10.69 -2.27 3.71
N ALA A 78 -11.79 -2.46 2.99
CA ALA A 78 -12.60 -3.66 3.14
C ALA A 78 -11.86 -4.91 2.69
N ILE A 79 -11.00 -4.80 1.68
CA ILE A 79 -10.25 -5.93 1.16
C ILE A 79 -9.09 -6.31 2.08
N VAL A 80 -8.30 -5.34 2.54
CA VAL A 80 -7.05 -5.63 3.27
C VAL A 80 -7.17 -5.44 4.78
N GLY A 81 -8.09 -4.59 5.24
CA GLY A 81 -8.21 -4.25 6.65
C GLY A 81 -8.41 -5.44 7.59
N PRO A 82 -9.20 -6.47 7.22
CA PRO A 82 -9.41 -7.62 8.10
C PRO A 82 -8.13 -8.37 8.48
N PHE A 83 -7.05 -8.22 7.70
CA PHE A 83 -5.78 -8.90 7.98
C PHE A 83 -4.89 -8.14 8.95
N PHE A 84 -5.17 -6.87 9.20
CA PHE A 84 -4.28 -6.03 10.03
C PHE A 84 -4.35 -6.43 11.49
N ALA A 85 -3.17 -6.62 12.10
CA ALA A 85 -3.06 -6.85 13.55
C ALA A 85 -3.14 -5.53 14.31
N GLN A 86 -2.85 -4.41 13.63
CA GLN A 86 -2.89 -3.06 14.18
C GLN A 86 -3.07 -2.08 13.03
N PRO A 87 -3.46 -0.83 13.30
CA PRO A 87 -3.57 0.17 12.23
C PRO A 87 -2.23 0.33 11.52
N PRO A 88 -2.22 0.37 10.18
CA PRO A 88 -0.98 0.56 9.44
C PRO A 88 -0.46 1.98 9.61
N VAL A 89 0.86 2.14 9.51
CA VAL A 89 1.51 3.44 9.59
C VAL A 89 1.86 3.88 8.17
N VAL A 90 1.40 5.06 7.78
CA VAL A 90 1.58 5.60 6.43
C VAL A 90 2.44 6.85 6.49
N GLU A 91 3.48 6.89 5.65
CA GLU A 91 4.32 8.06 5.49
C GLU A 91 4.55 8.33 4.00
N HIS A 92 4.89 9.56 3.67
CA HIS A 92 5.15 9.96 2.29
C HIS A 92 6.58 10.45 2.16
N PHE A 93 7.19 10.16 1.00
CA PHE A 93 8.58 10.50 0.73
C PHE A 93 8.71 11.07 -0.67
N GLU A 94 9.60 12.02 -0.85
CA GLU A 94 9.98 12.48 -2.18
C GLU A 94 11.33 11.91 -2.55
N LEU A 95 11.54 11.66 -3.84
CA LEU A 95 12.79 11.08 -4.32
C LEU A 95 13.93 12.09 -4.19
N VAL A 96 15.02 11.66 -3.60
CA VAL A 96 16.24 12.50 -3.50
C VAL A 96 17.30 12.00 -4.49
N SER A 97 17.45 10.69 -4.62
CA SER A 97 18.48 10.11 -5.48
C SER A 97 18.14 8.69 -5.84
N LYS A 98 18.55 8.24 -7.01
CA LYS A 98 18.38 6.85 -7.43
C LYS A 98 19.51 6.43 -8.35
N SER A 99 19.71 5.12 -8.48
CA SER A 99 20.63 4.58 -9.47
C SER A 99 20.03 4.74 -10.87
N GLN A 100 20.90 4.61 -11.88
CA GLN A 100 20.47 4.69 -13.28
C GLN A 100 19.98 3.36 -13.84
N GLY A 101 20.27 2.28 -13.16
CA GLY A 101 19.93 0.95 -13.63
C GLY A 101 18.73 0.34 -12.96
#